data_0cbbafc8ac545366ef6760667b539cb4
#
_entry.id   0cbbafc8ac545366ef6760667b539cb4
#
_cell.length_a   1.000
_cell.length_b   1.000
_cell.length_c   1.000
_cell.angle_alpha   90.00
_cell.angle_beta   90.00
_cell.angle_gamma   90.00
#
_symmetry.space_group_name_H-M   'P 1'
#
loop_
_entity.id
_entity.type
_entity.pdbx_description
1 polymer ?
#
loop_
_entity_poly.entity_id
_entity_poly.type
_entity_poly.pdbx_seq_one_letter_code
_entity_poly.pdbx_strand_id
1 'polypeptide(L)'
;GLYGDPALRVPMSWTENAKGFSENTPFREVARNIATHNVAAALKDPNSLYHFYATLLNLRKNHPALSIGRYTEIKTAENTLSFQRQTDEESLLILLNYNKESHALSVENLPVGATLLPLYSNDSQPLSLEKTSTQINITLPAQGIQIYQIK
;
A
#
# COMPACT_ATOMS: atom_id res chain seq x y z
N GLY A 1 -15.41 14.67 -20.76
CA GLY A 1 -14.12 14.62 -20.08
C GLY A 1 -12.99 14.87 -21.04
N LEU A 2 -11.85 15.35 -20.54
CA LEU A 2 -10.62 15.35 -21.30
C LEU A 2 -10.16 13.90 -21.49
N TYR A 3 -9.86 13.51 -22.73
CA TYR A 3 -9.33 12.20 -23.05
C TYR A 3 -7.96 12.35 -23.73
N GLY A 4 -7.09 11.37 -23.49
CA GLY A 4 -5.76 11.33 -24.07
C GLY A 4 -4.77 12.32 -23.44
N ASP A 5 -3.81 12.80 -24.20
CA ASP A 5 -2.68 13.62 -23.74
C ASP A 5 -3.07 14.90 -22.95
N PRO A 6 -4.11 15.67 -23.32
CA PRO A 6 -4.55 16.82 -22.53
C PRO A 6 -4.97 16.48 -21.11
N ALA A 7 -5.57 15.31 -20.89
CA ALA A 7 -6.00 14.88 -19.56
C ALA A 7 -4.82 14.47 -18.65
N LEU A 8 -3.73 14.01 -19.24
CA LEU A 8 -2.52 13.57 -18.53
C LEU A 8 -1.56 14.71 -18.19
N ARG A 9 -1.73 15.89 -18.80
CA ARG A 9 -0.80 17.03 -18.69
C ARG A 9 -1.48 18.29 -18.13
N VAL A 10 -2.36 18.10 -17.16
CA VAL A 10 -2.95 19.23 -16.42
C VAL A 10 -1.93 19.82 -15.45
N PRO A 11 -2.04 21.11 -15.11
CA PRO A 11 -1.23 21.73 -14.05
C PRO A 11 -1.36 20.95 -12.73
N MET A 12 -0.26 20.83 -11.99
CA MET A 12 -0.28 20.18 -10.67
C MET A 12 -1.24 20.91 -9.73
N SER A 13 -2.16 20.16 -9.14
CA SER A 13 -3.16 20.69 -8.21
C SER A 13 -2.56 20.82 -6.80
N TRP A 14 -1.83 21.91 -6.55
CA TRP A 14 -1.22 22.16 -5.24
C TRP A 14 -2.25 22.61 -4.20
N THR A 15 -3.20 23.43 -4.61
CA THR A 15 -4.27 23.99 -3.77
C THR A 15 -5.62 23.80 -4.46
N GLU A 16 -6.69 24.27 -3.87
CA GLU A 16 -8.07 24.22 -4.39
C GLU A 16 -8.30 25.01 -5.70
N ASN A 17 -7.30 25.75 -6.14
CA ASN A 17 -7.28 26.54 -7.36
C ASN A 17 -5.90 26.42 -8.02
N ALA A 18 -5.68 27.10 -9.17
CA ALA A 18 -4.40 27.02 -9.87
C ALA A 18 -3.23 27.73 -9.17
N LYS A 19 -3.46 28.46 -8.08
CA LYS A 19 -2.40 29.12 -7.29
C LYS A 19 -1.45 28.07 -6.72
N GLY A 20 -0.18 28.43 -6.67
CA GLY A 20 0.88 27.50 -6.26
C GLY A 20 1.49 26.69 -7.41
N PHE A 21 0.84 26.64 -8.59
CA PHE A 21 1.45 26.14 -9.82
C PHE A 21 2.09 27.28 -10.62
N SER A 22 1.35 28.39 -10.85
CA SER A 22 1.80 29.53 -11.64
C SER A 22 1.06 30.79 -11.23
N GLU A 23 1.73 31.95 -11.30
CA GLU A 23 1.11 33.27 -11.17
C GLU A 23 0.36 33.68 -12.44
N ASN A 24 0.65 33.04 -13.57
CA ASN A 24 0.00 33.26 -14.84
C ASN A 24 -1.08 32.22 -15.11
N THR A 25 -1.99 32.52 -16.02
CA THR A 25 -2.98 31.53 -16.48
C THR A 25 -2.25 30.37 -17.13
N PRO A 26 -2.46 29.13 -16.62
CA PRO A 26 -1.83 27.95 -17.19
C PRO A 26 -2.26 27.71 -18.64
N PHE A 27 -1.34 27.25 -19.49
CA PHE A 27 -1.63 26.89 -20.88
C PHE A 27 -2.71 25.79 -20.99
N ARG A 28 -2.71 24.84 -20.07
CA ARG A 28 -3.71 23.77 -19.97
C ARG A 28 -4.72 24.08 -18.89
N GLU A 29 -5.97 23.66 -19.11
CA GLU A 29 -7.00 23.75 -18.07
C GLU A 29 -6.59 22.99 -16.81
N VAL A 30 -6.96 23.51 -15.66
CA VAL A 30 -6.77 22.82 -14.38
C VAL A 30 -7.67 21.59 -14.28
N ALA A 31 -7.31 20.64 -13.41
CA ALA A 31 -8.13 19.47 -13.17
C ALA A 31 -9.54 19.88 -12.69
N ARG A 32 -10.59 19.23 -13.21
CA ARG A 32 -11.99 19.57 -12.88
C ARG A 32 -12.33 19.38 -11.40
N ASN A 33 -11.63 18.47 -10.73
CA ASN A 33 -11.81 18.15 -9.32
C ASN A 33 -10.82 18.87 -8.41
N ILE A 34 -10.12 19.90 -8.91
CA ILE A 34 -9.05 20.62 -8.19
C ILE A 34 -9.52 21.18 -6.83
N ALA A 35 -10.78 21.59 -6.72
CA ALA A 35 -11.34 22.13 -5.47
C ALA A 35 -11.30 21.13 -4.31
N THR A 36 -11.38 19.83 -4.58
CA THR A 36 -11.43 18.76 -3.58
C THR A 36 -10.22 17.83 -3.65
N HIS A 37 -9.60 17.68 -4.82
CA HIS A 37 -8.47 16.78 -5.05
C HIS A 37 -7.22 17.59 -5.35
N ASN A 38 -6.51 17.97 -4.33
CA ASN A 38 -5.27 18.75 -4.41
C ASN A 38 -4.33 18.36 -3.25
N VAL A 39 -3.06 18.76 -3.37
CA VAL A 39 -2.03 18.42 -2.38
C VAL A 39 -2.36 18.97 -0.99
N ALA A 40 -2.85 20.22 -0.90
CA ALA A 40 -3.19 20.83 0.39
C ALA A 40 -4.33 20.08 1.11
N ALA A 41 -5.31 19.57 0.39
CA ALA A 41 -6.35 18.72 0.94
C ALA A 41 -5.80 17.35 1.35
N ALA A 42 -4.98 16.72 0.47
CA ALA A 42 -4.38 15.42 0.75
C ALA A 42 -3.46 15.42 1.97
N LEU A 43 -2.74 16.51 2.21
CA LEU A 43 -1.89 16.66 3.41
C LEU A 43 -2.70 16.72 4.73
N LYS A 44 -3.95 17.15 4.68
CA LYS A 44 -4.84 17.23 5.85
C LYS A 44 -5.61 15.95 6.12
N ASP A 45 -5.76 15.09 5.12
CA ASP A 45 -6.50 13.84 5.23
C ASP A 45 -5.53 12.67 5.49
N PRO A 46 -5.51 12.08 6.71
CA PRO A 46 -4.64 10.96 7.04
C PRO A 46 -4.92 9.70 6.19
N ASN A 47 -6.09 9.60 5.59
CA ASN A 47 -6.49 8.48 4.73
C ASN A 47 -6.23 8.76 3.25
N SER A 48 -5.60 9.89 2.91
CA SER A 48 -5.31 10.24 1.54
C SER A 48 -4.27 9.33 0.89
N LEU A 49 -4.31 9.27 -0.44
CA LEU A 49 -3.30 8.58 -1.23
C LEU A 49 -1.87 9.10 -0.96
N TYR A 50 -1.72 10.39 -0.62
CA TYR A 50 -0.45 10.97 -0.22
C TYR A 50 0.13 10.27 1.01
N HIS A 51 -0.65 10.15 2.09
CA HIS A 51 -0.20 9.49 3.32
C HIS A 51 -0.02 7.99 3.13
N PHE A 52 -0.83 7.35 2.30
CA PHE A 52 -0.65 5.96 1.93
C PHE A 52 0.74 5.73 1.28
N TYR A 53 1.09 6.51 0.26
CA TYR A 53 2.40 6.40 -0.38
C TYR A 53 3.55 6.78 0.57
N ALA A 54 3.41 7.84 1.35
CA ALA A 54 4.42 8.26 2.31
C ALA A 54 4.72 7.15 3.33
N THR A 55 3.67 6.49 3.84
CA THR A 55 3.79 5.37 4.78
C THR A 55 4.51 4.18 4.15
N LEU A 56 4.09 3.74 2.95
CA LEU A 56 4.73 2.61 2.30
C LEU A 56 6.17 2.89 1.86
N LEU A 57 6.47 4.10 1.41
CA LEU A 57 7.85 4.51 1.08
C LEU A 57 8.74 4.55 2.31
N ASN A 58 8.21 5.03 3.44
CA ASN A 58 8.94 5.02 4.71
C ASN A 58 9.17 3.59 5.20
N LEU A 59 8.16 2.72 5.10
CA LEU A 59 8.30 1.31 5.42
C LEU A 59 9.39 0.67 4.55
N ARG A 60 9.36 0.89 3.24
CA ARG A 60 10.37 0.39 2.30
C ARG A 60 11.78 0.89 2.63
N LYS A 61 11.92 2.14 3.09
CA LYS A 61 13.21 2.73 3.50
C LYS A 61 13.78 2.06 4.75
N ASN A 62 12.91 1.71 5.71
CA ASN A 62 13.30 1.17 7.00
C ASN A 62 13.45 -0.37 7.00
N HIS A 63 12.97 -1.05 5.98
CA HIS A 63 13.02 -2.50 5.83
C HIS A 63 13.79 -2.90 4.56
N PRO A 64 15.08 -3.26 4.68
CA PRO A 64 15.90 -3.66 3.53
C PRO A 64 15.27 -4.76 2.69
N ALA A 65 14.56 -5.71 3.30
CA ALA A 65 13.87 -6.76 2.57
C ALA A 65 12.88 -6.22 1.53
N LEU A 66 12.21 -5.08 1.78
CA LEU A 66 11.31 -4.46 0.79
C LEU A 66 12.04 -3.79 -0.38
N SER A 67 13.32 -3.47 -0.21
CA SER A 67 14.14 -2.80 -1.24
C SER A 67 14.94 -3.79 -2.07
N ILE A 68 15.73 -4.63 -1.43
CA ILE A 68 16.72 -5.52 -2.06
C ILE A 68 16.45 -7.00 -1.81
N GLY A 69 15.45 -7.36 -0.97
CA GLY A 69 15.15 -8.74 -0.64
C GLY A 69 14.72 -9.55 -1.86
N ARG A 70 14.96 -10.86 -1.82
CA ARG A 70 14.45 -11.82 -2.81
C ARG A 70 12.96 -12.03 -2.61
N TYR A 71 12.24 -12.29 -3.68
CA TYR A 71 10.87 -12.78 -3.63
C TYR A 71 10.89 -14.28 -3.41
N THR A 72 10.20 -14.73 -2.38
CA THR A 72 10.02 -16.15 -2.05
C THR A 72 8.57 -16.43 -1.68
N GLU A 73 8.17 -17.71 -1.66
CA GLU A 73 6.84 -18.17 -1.23
C GLU A 73 5.69 -17.41 -1.92
N ILE A 74 5.82 -17.20 -3.24
CA ILE A 74 4.79 -16.49 -4.02
C ILE A 74 3.60 -17.43 -4.26
N LYS A 75 2.41 -17.01 -3.81
CA LYS A 75 1.16 -17.73 -3.99
C LYS A 75 0.06 -16.79 -4.45
N THR A 76 -0.65 -17.18 -5.49
CA THR A 76 -1.82 -16.47 -6.01
C THR A 76 -3.03 -17.41 -5.99
N ALA A 77 -4.16 -16.93 -5.50
CA ALA A 77 -5.42 -17.66 -5.53
C ALA A 77 -6.59 -16.66 -5.46
N GLU A 78 -7.62 -16.85 -6.28
CA GLU A 78 -8.89 -16.12 -6.17
C GLU A 78 -8.74 -14.59 -5.99
N ASN A 79 -7.95 -13.94 -6.85
CA ASN A 79 -7.60 -12.52 -6.78
C ASN A 79 -6.94 -12.11 -5.45
N THR A 80 -6.20 -13.02 -4.83
CA THR A 80 -5.31 -12.71 -3.72
C THR A 80 -3.86 -12.98 -4.09
N LEU A 81 -2.93 -12.32 -3.41
CA LEU A 81 -1.50 -12.53 -3.57
C LEU A 81 -0.84 -12.53 -2.19
N SER A 82 -0.07 -13.57 -1.93
CA SER A 82 0.86 -13.60 -0.80
C SER A 82 2.28 -13.86 -1.31
N PHE A 83 3.25 -13.23 -0.68
CA PHE A 83 4.67 -13.48 -0.95
C PHE A 83 5.52 -13.04 0.23
N GLN A 84 6.75 -13.57 0.28
CA GLN A 84 7.75 -13.11 1.22
C GLN A 84 8.82 -12.28 0.50
N ARG A 85 9.36 -11.31 1.23
CA ARG A 85 10.56 -10.56 0.87
C ARG A 85 11.63 -10.91 1.88
N GLN A 86 12.77 -11.41 1.42
CA GLN A 86 13.78 -11.98 2.30
C GLN A 86 15.18 -11.48 1.97
N THR A 87 15.90 -11.06 3.01
CA THR A 87 17.36 -10.89 3.06
C THR A 87 17.94 -11.92 4.04
N ASP A 88 19.23 -11.90 4.25
CA ASP A 88 19.88 -12.77 5.25
C ASP A 88 19.52 -12.36 6.69
N GLU A 89 19.06 -11.10 6.89
CA GLU A 89 18.78 -10.54 8.22
C GLU A 89 17.30 -10.34 8.51
N GLU A 90 16.44 -10.33 7.47
CA GLU A 90 15.04 -9.97 7.60
C GLU A 90 14.14 -10.76 6.65
N SER A 91 13.00 -11.21 7.16
CA SER A 91 11.93 -11.79 6.36
C SER A 91 10.61 -11.04 6.60
N LEU A 92 9.96 -10.64 5.53
CA LEU A 92 8.66 -9.96 5.55
C LEU A 92 7.64 -10.77 4.76
N LEU A 93 6.44 -10.87 5.30
CA LEU A 93 5.28 -11.46 4.64
C LEU A 93 4.35 -10.34 4.17
N ILE A 94 4.01 -10.36 2.89
CA ILE A 94 3.10 -9.40 2.27
C ILE A 94 1.85 -10.15 1.80
N LEU A 95 0.68 -9.63 2.19
CA LEU A 95 -0.63 -10.21 1.88
C LEU A 95 -1.49 -9.14 1.22
N LEU A 96 -2.08 -9.48 0.08
CA LEU A 96 -2.92 -8.60 -0.73
C LEU A 96 -4.23 -9.29 -1.11
N ASN A 97 -5.33 -8.62 -0.89
CA ASN A 97 -6.66 -9.03 -1.35
C ASN A 97 -7.19 -8.02 -2.38
N TYR A 98 -7.33 -8.43 -3.63
CA TYR A 98 -7.88 -7.59 -4.71
C TYR A 98 -9.40 -7.72 -4.85
N ASN A 99 -10.04 -8.60 -4.04
CA ASN A 99 -11.49 -8.77 -4.06
C ASN A 99 -12.20 -7.57 -3.41
N LYS A 100 -13.45 -7.38 -3.78
CA LYS A 100 -14.35 -6.39 -3.17
C LYS A 100 -15.00 -6.91 -1.87
N GLU A 101 -14.65 -8.12 -1.47
CA GLU A 101 -15.14 -8.81 -0.27
C GLU A 101 -13.95 -9.34 0.54
N SER A 102 -14.18 -9.64 1.81
CA SER A 102 -13.15 -10.27 2.64
C SER A 102 -12.83 -11.67 2.12
N HIS A 103 -11.56 -12.06 2.19
CA HIS A 103 -11.10 -13.35 1.70
C HIS A 103 -10.06 -13.96 2.64
N ALA A 104 -10.14 -15.26 2.86
CA ALA A 104 -9.17 -16.01 3.66
C ALA A 104 -8.00 -16.46 2.78
N LEU A 105 -6.78 -16.15 3.21
CA LEU A 105 -5.54 -16.62 2.59
C LEU A 105 -4.89 -17.69 3.46
N SER A 106 -4.46 -18.78 2.85
CA SER A 106 -3.57 -19.74 3.47
C SER A 106 -2.12 -19.36 3.22
N VAL A 107 -1.38 -19.07 4.28
CA VAL A 107 0.07 -18.86 4.24
C VAL A 107 0.75 -20.12 4.72
N GLU A 108 1.67 -20.63 3.93
CA GLU A 108 2.41 -21.88 4.17
C GLU A 108 3.91 -21.60 4.30
N ASN A 109 4.67 -22.63 4.69
CA ASN A 109 6.14 -22.57 4.78
C ASN A 109 6.67 -21.47 5.72
N LEU A 110 5.91 -21.18 6.78
CA LEU A 110 6.42 -20.33 7.85
C LEU A 110 7.39 -21.14 8.74
N PRO A 111 8.43 -20.52 9.30
CA PRO A 111 9.28 -21.19 10.28
C PRO A 111 8.45 -21.65 11.50
N VAL A 112 8.74 -22.82 12.03
CA VAL A 112 8.07 -23.35 13.22
C VAL A 112 8.30 -22.41 14.40
N GLY A 113 7.23 -21.98 15.04
CA GLY A 113 7.28 -21.07 16.19
C GLY A 113 7.53 -19.60 15.83
N ALA A 114 7.52 -19.25 14.53
CA ALA A 114 7.65 -17.86 14.11
C ALA A 114 6.52 -16.99 14.66
N THR A 115 6.85 -15.76 14.95
CA THR A 115 5.91 -14.69 15.31
C THR A 115 5.74 -13.75 14.13
N LEU A 116 4.50 -13.41 13.77
CA LEU A 116 4.21 -12.40 12.77
C LEU A 116 3.94 -11.07 13.47
N LEU A 117 4.88 -10.15 13.36
CA LEU A 117 4.75 -8.78 13.90
C LEU A 117 4.16 -7.87 12.84
N PRO A 118 2.99 -7.23 13.09
CA PRO A 118 2.38 -6.35 12.11
C PRO A 118 3.22 -5.10 11.89
N LEU A 119 3.53 -4.79 10.64
CA LEU A 119 4.21 -3.55 10.22
C LEU A 119 3.27 -2.58 9.56
N TYR A 120 2.28 -3.09 8.82
CA TYR A 120 1.30 -2.27 8.11
C TYR A 120 -0.01 -3.04 7.92
N SER A 121 -1.11 -2.31 8.04
CA SER A 121 -2.44 -2.72 7.59
C SER A 121 -3.20 -1.49 7.10
N ASN A 122 -3.94 -1.63 6.00
CA ASN A 122 -4.90 -0.60 5.59
C ASN A 122 -6.27 -0.78 6.27
N ASP A 123 -6.41 -1.79 7.13
CA ASP A 123 -7.55 -2.00 8.02
C ASP A 123 -7.18 -1.55 9.44
N SER A 124 -8.16 -1.06 10.19
CA SER A 124 -8.00 -0.60 11.58
C SER A 124 -7.76 -1.74 12.58
N GLN A 125 -7.79 -2.98 12.17
CA GLN A 125 -7.58 -4.17 13.01
C GLN A 125 -6.23 -4.85 12.69
N PRO A 126 -5.11 -4.39 13.26
CA PRO A 126 -3.85 -5.11 13.13
C PRO A 126 -3.94 -6.41 13.93
N LEU A 127 -3.86 -7.54 13.23
CA LEU A 127 -3.76 -8.85 13.85
C LEU A 127 -2.31 -9.06 14.30
N SER A 128 -2.05 -9.01 15.61
CA SER A 128 -0.85 -9.61 16.15
C SER A 128 -1.06 -11.13 16.22
N LEU A 129 -0.27 -11.88 15.46
CA LEU A 129 -0.31 -13.33 15.43
C LEU A 129 0.90 -13.85 16.18
N GLU A 130 0.69 -14.27 17.41
CA GLU A 130 1.71 -14.93 18.21
C GLU A 130 1.71 -16.44 17.93
N LYS A 131 2.90 -17.02 17.78
CA LYS A 131 3.19 -18.43 17.58
C LYS A 131 2.44 -19.09 16.41
N THR A 132 3.06 -19.06 15.27
CA THR A 132 2.52 -19.70 14.08
C THR A 132 2.91 -21.19 14.02
N SER A 133 1.97 -22.02 13.54
CA SER A 133 2.31 -23.27 12.87
C SER A 133 3.01 -22.94 11.53
N THR A 134 3.55 -23.95 10.84
CA THR A 134 4.11 -23.80 9.49
C THR A 134 3.08 -23.30 8.46
N GLN A 135 1.80 -23.32 8.82
CA GLN A 135 0.68 -22.85 8.00
C GLN A 135 -0.31 -22.10 8.88
N ILE A 136 -0.78 -20.95 8.39
CA ILE A 136 -1.84 -20.15 9.02
C ILE A 136 -2.86 -19.68 7.99
N ASN A 137 -4.09 -19.45 8.44
CA ASN A 137 -5.12 -18.80 7.65
C ASN A 137 -5.35 -17.38 8.18
N ILE A 138 -5.24 -16.40 7.28
CA ILE A 138 -5.44 -15.00 7.60
C ILE A 138 -6.59 -14.49 6.74
N THR A 139 -7.60 -13.87 7.33
CA THR A 139 -8.67 -13.23 6.60
C THR A 139 -8.33 -11.76 6.39
N LEU A 140 -8.24 -11.34 5.13
CA LEU A 140 -8.06 -9.95 4.75
C LEU A 140 -9.42 -9.33 4.41
N PRO A 141 -9.67 -8.08 4.78
CA PRO A 141 -10.86 -7.36 4.34
C PRO A 141 -10.84 -7.13 2.82
N ALA A 142 -11.93 -6.61 2.29
CA ALA A 142 -12.01 -6.16 0.90
C ALA A 142 -10.86 -5.17 0.59
N GLN A 143 -10.13 -5.40 -0.50
CA GLN A 143 -8.96 -4.60 -0.90
C GLN A 143 -7.91 -4.45 0.21
N GLY A 144 -7.82 -5.47 1.07
CA GLY A 144 -6.93 -5.51 2.23
C GLY A 144 -5.47 -5.66 1.86
N ILE A 145 -4.62 -4.94 2.60
CA ILE A 145 -3.16 -5.03 2.53
C ILE A 145 -2.66 -5.25 3.95
N GLN A 146 -1.87 -6.29 4.16
CA GLN A 146 -1.18 -6.51 5.44
C GLN A 146 0.28 -6.87 5.18
N ILE A 147 1.18 -6.31 5.98
CA ILE A 147 2.61 -6.58 5.93
C ILE A 147 3.06 -6.95 7.35
N TYR A 148 3.76 -8.06 7.47
CA TYR A 148 4.29 -8.57 8.72
C TYR A 148 5.79 -8.78 8.64
N GLN A 149 6.48 -8.59 9.75
CA GLN A 149 7.81 -9.12 9.95
C GLN A 149 7.70 -10.53 10.54
N ILE A 150 8.43 -11.48 9.95
CA ILE A 150 8.56 -12.86 10.45
C ILE A 150 9.75 -12.89 11.40
N LYS A 151 9.53 -13.28 12.66
CA LYS A 151 10.57 -13.45 13.70
C LYS A 151 10.53 -14.83 14.33
#